data_253cad6b85ec9bccd68b29a1772ff340
#
_entry.id   253cad6b85ec9bccd68b29a1772ff340
#
_cell.length_a   1.000
_cell.length_b   1.000
_cell.length_c   1.000
_cell.angle_alpha   90.00
_cell.angle_beta   90.00
_cell.angle_gamma   90.00
#
_symmetry.space_group_name_H-M   'P 1'
#
loop_
_entity.id
_entity.type
_entity.pdbx_description
1 polymer ?
#
loop_
_entity_poly.entity_id
_entity_poly.type
_entity_poly.pdbx_seq_one_letter_code
_entity_poly.pdbx_strand_id
1 'polypeptide(L)'
;MTADQLQSIIRAGLACEHLTVEGDGRHWYATIVSAEFEGKRLLARQRLVYATLGDRIKTDEVHALSMKTHTPAEWANALSE
;
A
#
# COMPACT_ATOMS: atom_id res chain seq x y z
N MET A 1 -13.37 7.21 -6.02
CA MET A 1 -12.57 6.13 -5.37
C MET A 1 -12.87 6.11 -3.88
N THR A 2 -13.16 4.96 -3.33
CA THR A 2 -13.36 4.78 -1.89
C THR A 2 -12.16 4.04 -1.31
N ALA A 3 -11.99 4.08 0.02
CA ALA A 3 -10.94 3.33 0.70
C ALA A 3 -11.07 1.83 0.41
N ASP A 4 -12.29 1.30 0.42
CA ASP A 4 -12.54 -0.12 0.15
C ASP A 4 -12.15 -0.50 -1.28
N GLN A 5 -12.46 0.35 -2.24
CA GLN A 5 -12.07 0.13 -3.64
C GLN A 5 -10.55 0.12 -3.80
N LEU A 6 -9.88 1.09 -3.20
CA LEU A 6 -8.42 1.18 -3.25
C LEU A 6 -7.77 -0.04 -2.60
N GLN A 7 -8.30 -0.46 -1.46
CA GLN A 7 -7.82 -1.65 -0.75
C GLN A 7 -7.96 -2.91 -1.61
N SER A 8 -9.10 -3.08 -2.28
CA SER A 8 -9.34 -4.22 -3.16
C SER A 8 -8.39 -4.24 -4.35
N ILE A 9 -8.10 -3.08 -4.92
CA ILE A 9 -7.18 -2.95 -6.05
C ILE A 9 -5.77 -3.37 -5.64
N ILE A 10 -5.30 -2.90 -4.48
CA ILE A 10 -3.97 -3.24 -3.99
C ILE A 10 -3.88 -4.75 -3.71
N ARG A 11 -4.90 -5.33 -3.07
CA ARG A 11 -4.92 -6.77 -2.77
C ARG A 11 -4.93 -7.63 -4.02
N ALA A 12 -5.55 -7.16 -5.09
CA ALA A 12 -5.61 -7.90 -6.34
C ALA A 12 -4.22 -8.03 -7.00
N GLY A 13 -3.34 -7.07 -6.77
CA GLY A 13 -2.02 -7.04 -7.40
C GLY A 13 -0.85 -7.33 -6.47
N LEU A 14 -1.07 -7.43 -5.17
CA LEU A 14 -0.01 -7.61 -4.18
C LEU A 14 -0.51 -8.49 -3.04
N ALA A 15 0.23 -9.55 -2.72
CA ALA A 15 -0.09 -10.41 -1.58
C ALA A 15 0.21 -9.67 -0.28
N CYS A 16 -0.82 -9.35 0.48
CA CYS A 16 -0.71 -8.59 1.73
C CYS A 16 -1.14 -9.45 2.92
N GLU A 17 -0.32 -9.48 3.97
CA GLU A 17 -0.71 -10.08 5.25
C GLU A 17 -1.59 -9.12 6.06
N HIS A 18 -1.34 -7.83 5.90
CA HIS A 18 -2.13 -6.78 6.53
C HIS A 18 -2.20 -5.61 5.56
N LEU A 19 -3.38 -5.03 5.45
CA LEU A 19 -3.59 -3.87 4.60
C LEU A 19 -4.71 -3.03 5.16
N THR A 20 -4.42 -1.77 5.46
CA THR A 20 -5.43 -0.78 5.80
C THR A 20 -5.29 0.42 4.89
N VAL A 21 -6.40 1.00 4.50
CA VAL A 21 -6.44 2.23 3.72
C VAL A 21 -7.44 3.16 4.37
N GLU A 22 -7.00 4.38 4.63
CA GLU A 22 -7.83 5.46 5.18
C GLU A 22 -7.69 6.69 4.30
N GLY A 23 -8.68 7.55 4.31
CA GLY A 23 -8.60 8.80 3.56
C GLY A 23 -9.95 9.45 3.34
N ASP A 24 -9.91 10.67 2.80
CA ASP A 24 -11.08 11.52 2.58
C ASP A 24 -11.53 11.59 1.11
N GLY A 25 -10.93 10.76 0.26
CA GLY A 25 -11.18 10.77 -1.19
C GLY A 25 -10.15 11.57 -1.97
N ARG A 26 -9.37 12.41 -1.33
CA ARG A 26 -8.29 13.19 -1.96
C ARG A 26 -6.92 12.76 -1.46
N HIS A 27 -6.79 12.55 -0.16
CA HIS A 27 -5.56 12.06 0.47
C HIS A 27 -5.82 10.68 1.03
N TRP A 28 -4.91 9.75 0.76
CA TRP A 28 -5.02 8.36 1.18
C TRP A 28 -3.81 7.98 2.01
N TYR A 29 -4.05 7.17 3.03
CA TYR A 29 -3.01 6.68 3.92
C TYR A 29 -3.14 5.17 3.99
N ALA A 30 -2.12 4.46 3.53
CA ALA A 30 -2.11 3.00 3.52
C ALA A 30 -1.03 2.45 4.44
N THR A 31 -1.35 1.39 5.16
CA THR A 31 -0.37 0.57 5.88
C THR A 31 -0.40 -0.81 5.23
N ILE A 32 0.74 -1.24 4.71
CA ILE A 32 0.83 -2.43 3.87
C ILE A 32 1.92 -3.34 4.41
N VAL A 33 1.55 -4.58 4.71
CA VAL A 33 2.47 -5.61 5.17
C VAL A 33 2.51 -6.72 4.13
N SER A 34 3.67 -6.97 3.55
CA SER A 34 3.82 -7.98 2.51
C SER A 34 5.19 -8.63 2.56
N ALA A 35 5.22 -9.96 2.41
CA ALA A 35 6.48 -10.70 2.24
C ALA A 35 7.18 -10.32 0.94
N GLU A 36 6.46 -9.77 -0.03
CA GLU A 36 7.05 -9.31 -1.30
C GLU A 36 7.98 -8.11 -1.12
N PHE A 37 7.91 -7.44 0.03
CA PHE A 37 8.80 -6.31 0.34
C PHE A 37 10.18 -6.76 0.85
N GLU A 38 10.37 -8.03 1.13
CA GLU A 38 11.64 -8.53 1.65
C GLU A 38 12.77 -8.26 0.66
N GLY A 39 13.90 -7.77 1.18
CA GLY A 39 15.06 -7.43 0.37
C GLY A 39 14.91 -6.15 -0.44
N LYS A 40 13.79 -5.43 -0.30
CA LYS A 40 13.53 -4.22 -1.05
C LYS A 40 13.58 -2.98 -0.16
N ARG A 41 14.18 -1.93 -0.68
CA ARG A 41 14.19 -0.62 -0.04
C ARG A 41 12.87 0.11 -0.31
N LEU A 42 12.67 1.22 0.37
CA LEU A 42 11.41 1.96 0.36
C LEU A 42 10.91 2.29 -1.05
N LEU A 43 11.76 2.81 -1.92
CA LEU A 43 11.34 3.18 -3.27
C LEU A 43 10.86 1.99 -4.07
N ALA A 44 11.55 0.85 -3.97
CA ALA A 44 11.14 -0.37 -4.67
C ALA A 44 9.80 -0.90 -4.15
N ARG A 45 9.59 -0.79 -2.84
CA ARG A 45 8.30 -1.17 -2.22
C ARG A 45 7.17 -0.29 -2.74
N GLN A 46 7.40 1.01 -2.79
CA GLN A 46 6.40 1.96 -3.30
C GLN A 46 6.05 1.67 -4.75
N ARG A 47 7.05 1.32 -5.57
CA ARG A 47 6.83 0.95 -6.97
C ARG A 47 5.95 -0.28 -7.12
N LEU A 48 6.12 -1.28 -6.26
CA LEU A 48 5.25 -2.45 -6.25
C LEU A 48 3.79 -2.06 -5.98
N VAL A 49 3.58 -1.19 -5.01
CA VAL A 49 2.22 -0.72 -4.68
C VAL A 49 1.64 0.09 -5.82
N TYR A 50 2.38 1.04 -6.37
CA TYR A 50 1.90 1.85 -7.49
C TYR A 50 1.59 1.00 -8.72
N ALA A 51 2.35 -0.07 -8.96
CA ALA A 51 2.08 -0.98 -10.07
C ALA A 51 0.69 -1.62 -9.97
N THR A 52 0.17 -1.85 -8.77
CA THR A 52 -1.18 -2.41 -8.59
C THR A 52 -2.26 -1.43 -9.03
N LEU A 53 -1.98 -0.14 -9.02
CA LEU A 53 -2.94 0.90 -9.34
C LEU A 53 -3.06 1.16 -10.84
N GLY A 54 -2.11 0.67 -11.64
CA GLY A 54 -2.12 0.85 -13.10
C GLY A 54 -2.15 2.32 -13.49
N ASP A 55 -3.09 2.69 -14.34
CA ASP A 55 -3.20 4.06 -14.85
C ASP A 55 -3.96 5.01 -13.92
N ARG A 56 -4.45 4.54 -12.77
CA ARG A 56 -5.25 5.35 -11.84
C ARG A 56 -4.51 6.56 -11.30
N ILE A 57 -3.18 6.45 -11.14
CA ILE A 57 -2.33 7.59 -10.75
C ILE A 57 -2.33 8.64 -11.85
N LYS A 58 -2.23 8.21 -13.12
CA LYS A 58 -2.17 9.12 -14.28
C LYS A 58 -3.51 9.83 -14.52
N THR A 59 -4.62 9.21 -14.16
CA THR A 59 -5.95 9.76 -14.36
C THR A 59 -6.47 10.52 -13.15
N ASP A 60 -5.62 10.73 -12.15
CA ASP A 60 -5.95 11.39 -10.89
C ASP A 60 -7.04 10.69 -10.07
N GLU A 61 -7.37 9.43 -10.37
CA GLU A 61 -8.28 8.64 -9.54
C GLU A 61 -7.70 8.39 -8.15
N VAL A 62 -6.36 8.30 -8.07
CA VAL A 62 -5.63 8.24 -6.81
C VAL A 62 -4.67 9.42 -6.78
N HIS A 63 -5.08 10.49 -6.12
CA HIS A 63 -4.40 11.78 -6.20
C HIS A 63 -3.16 11.86 -5.30
N ALA A 64 -3.30 11.48 -4.05
CA ALA A 64 -2.20 11.51 -3.09
C ALA A 64 -2.28 10.27 -2.20
N LEU A 65 -1.27 9.43 -2.30
CA LEU A 65 -1.17 8.21 -1.50
C LEU A 65 0.11 8.23 -0.68
N SER A 66 -0.05 8.31 0.63
CA SER A 66 1.03 8.10 1.59
C SER A 66 0.97 6.66 2.05
N MET A 67 2.12 6.01 2.17
CA MET A 67 2.12 4.61 2.56
C MET A 67 3.22 4.28 3.55
N LYS A 68 2.92 3.34 4.43
CA LYS A 68 3.89 2.67 5.29
C LYS A 68 4.00 1.24 4.81
N THR A 69 5.19 0.80 4.49
CA THR A 69 5.44 -0.53 3.96
C THR A 69 6.30 -1.32 4.93
N HIS A 70 5.87 -2.54 5.22
CA HIS A 70 6.57 -3.41 6.16
C HIS A 70 6.66 -4.82 5.60
N THR A 71 7.79 -5.50 5.88
CA THR A 71 7.80 -6.95 5.80
C THR A 71 7.06 -7.50 7.02
N PRO A 72 6.67 -8.79 7.00
CA PRO A 72 6.06 -9.40 8.20
C PRO A 72 6.92 -9.27 9.45
N ALA A 73 8.25 -9.42 9.32
CA ALA A 73 9.16 -9.28 10.45
C ALA A 73 9.20 -7.85 10.99
N GLU A 74 9.26 -6.86 10.10
CA GLU A 74 9.23 -5.44 10.48
C GLU A 74 7.92 -5.09 11.18
N TRP A 75 6.81 -5.62 10.69
CA TRP A 75 5.50 -5.39 11.29
C TRP A 75 5.40 -6.00 12.68
N ALA A 76 5.89 -7.22 12.86
CA ALA A 76 5.93 -7.86 14.16
C ALA A 76 6.76 -7.05 15.17
N ASN A 77 7.90 -6.50 14.75
CA ASN A 77 8.73 -5.64 15.59
C ASN A 77 8.02 -4.33 15.95
N ALA A 78 7.32 -3.74 14.99
CA ALA A 78 6.56 -2.50 15.24
C ALA A 78 5.44 -2.73 16.25
N LEU A 79 4.77 -3.88 16.20
CA LEU A 79 3.69 -4.21 17.14
C LEU A 79 4.21 -4.55 18.54
N SER A 80 5.48 -4.91 18.67
CA SER A 80 6.10 -5.28 19.96
C SER A 80 6.59 -4.08 20.76
N GLU A 81 6.64 -2.91 20.17
CA GLU A 81 7.14 -1.69 20.81
C GLU A 81 6.13 -1.02 21.74
#